data_b15a3bdbc57f50f28d61932726c52c16
#
_entry.id   b15a3bdbc57f50f28d61932726c52c16
#
_cell.length_a   1.000
_cell.length_b   1.000
_cell.length_c   1.000
_cell.angle_alpha   90.00
_cell.angle_beta   90.00
_cell.angle_gamma   90.00
#
_symmetry.space_group_name_H-M   'P 1'
#
loop_
_entity.id
_entity.type
_entity.pdbx_description
1 polymer ?
#
loop_
_entity_poly.entity_id
_entity_poly.type
_entity_poly.pdbx_seq_one_letter_code
_entity_poly.pdbx_strand_id
1 'polypeptide(L)'
;MTLEITTIVSHYSILTVNCYLIRTAAGYFLIDSGLSKARADLAKALESAGCQPGNLKLILLTHGVLDHTGNAAWLRQKFGAKIALNRNDLENVETGDMFANKSTNPVAKTIARAMFALLDLSTFDRFTPDLFLEDGQDLASLELEATAIYLPGHSKGSTAFLTSAGDLFCGDLLENTKKPAINSLADDPIQLNASAQRLKNYPVKVVYPGHGAQFAMEKLFG
;
A
#
# COMPACT_ATOMS: atom_id res chain seq x y z
N MET A 1 -1.73 -6.45 22.54
CA MET A 1 -3.19 -6.32 22.26
C MET A 1 -3.44 -6.86 20.87
N THR A 2 -4.58 -7.51 20.62
CA THR A 2 -4.96 -7.92 19.25
C THR A 2 -5.42 -6.67 18.51
N LEU A 3 -4.80 -6.35 17.37
CA LEU A 3 -5.24 -5.25 16.50
C LEU A 3 -6.55 -5.64 15.82
N GLU A 4 -7.50 -4.71 15.76
CA GLU A 4 -8.71 -4.90 14.97
C GLU A 4 -8.43 -4.43 13.53
N ILE A 5 -8.38 -5.39 12.60
CA ILE A 5 -8.06 -5.16 11.19
C ILE A 5 -9.32 -5.35 10.36
N THR A 6 -9.71 -4.31 9.62
CA THR A 6 -10.80 -4.37 8.65
C THR A 6 -10.24 -4.28 7.24
N THR A 7 -10.49 -5.31 6.42
CA THR A 7 -10.15 -5.27 5.00
C THR A 7 -11.22 -4.49 4.22
N ILE A 8 -10.80 -3.47 3.50
CA ILE A 8 -11.66 -2.69 2.61
C ILE A 8 -11.21 -2.98 1.18
N VAL A 9 -12.06 -3.63 0.39
CA VAL A 9 -11.74 -3.95 -1.00
C VAL A 9 -12.24 -2.82 -1.89
N SER A 10 -11.31 -2.18 -2.58
CA SER A 10 -11.59 -1.14 -3.57
C SER A 10 -11.77 -1.79 -4.94
N HIS A 11 -12.91 -1.54 -5.57
CA HIS A 11 -13.25 -2.10 -6.89
C HIS A 11 -13.38 -1.01 -7.93
N TYR A 12 -12.74 -1.18 -9.08
CA TYR A 12 -12.99 -0.38 -10.27
C TYR A 12 -12.80 -1.22 -11.53
N SER A 13 -13.88 -1.45 -12.27
CA SER A 13 -13.87 -2.37 -13.44
C SER A 13 -13.36 -3.76 -13.05
N ILE A 14 -12.28 -4.22 -13.64
CA ILE A 14 -11.64 -5.52 -13.36
C ILE A 14 -10.54 -5.41 -12.27
N LEU A 15 -10.22 -4.20 -11.84
CA LEU A 15 -9.17 -3.95 -10.85
C LEU A 15 -9.76 -4.07 -9.44
N THR A 16 -9.06 -4.77 -8.58
CA THR A 16 -9.38 -4.87 -7.16
C THR A 16 -8.11 -4.67 -6.35
N VAL A 17 -8.16 -3.83 -5.34
CA VAL A 17 -7.04 -3.59 -4.43
C VAL A 17 -7.55 -3.52 -3.00
N ASN A 18 -6.78 -4.03 -2.07
CA ASN A 18 -7.10 -4.01 -0.65
C ASN A 18 -6.51 -2.78 0.03
N CYS A 19 -7.33 -2.15 0.88
CA CYS A 19 -6.87 -1.23 1.91
C CYS A 19 -7.16 -1.87 3.27
N TYR A 20 -6.32 -1.61 4.26
CA TYR A 20 -6.50 -2.21 5.58
C TYR A 20 -6.65 -1.13 6.63
N LEU A 21 -7.82 -1.06 7.24
CA LEU A 21 -8.09 -0.15 8.34
C LEU A 21 -7.76 -0.86 9.66
N ILE A 22 -6.82 -0.29 10.40
CA ILE A 22 -6.35 -0.79 11.68
C ILE A 22 -6.87 0.12 12.77
N ARG A 23 -7.61 -0.43 13.74
CA ARG A 23 -8.06 0.29 14.93
C ARG A 23 -7.13 0.05 16.11
N THR A 24 -6.71 1.12 16.76
CA THR A 24 -5.93 1.11 18.00
C THR A 24 -6.62 1.95 19.07
N ALA A 25 -6.05 2.01 20.27
CA ALA A 25 -6.52 2.92 21.30
C ALA A 25 -6.35 4.41 20.94
N ALA A 26 -5.40 4.73 20.07
CA ALA A 26 -5.10 6.09 19.61
C ALA A 26 -6.03 6.59 18.50
N GLY A 27 -6.70 5.68 17.80
CA GLY A 27 -7.55 5.96 16.65
C GLY A 27 -7.34 4.96 15.51
N TYR A 28 -7.46 5.43 14.28
CA TYR A 28 -7.37 4.60 13.09
C TYR A 28 -6.10 4.88 12.27
N PHE A 29 -5.58 3.80 11.68
CA PHE A 29 -4.49 3.80 10.71
C PHE A 29 -4.99 3.12 9.44
N LEU A 30 -4.61 3.64 8.28
CA LEU A 30 -5.00 3.06 7.01
C LEU A 30 -3.76 2.64 6.23
N ILE A 31 -3.68 1.37 5.85
CA ILE A 31 -2.66 0.87 4.93
C ILE A 31 -3.24 0.93 3.52
N ASP A 32 -2.61 1.70 2.65
CA ASP A 32 -3.03 2.04 1.31
C ASP A 32 -4.40 2.75 1.23
N SER A 33 -4.72 3.36 0.12
CA SER A 33 -5.90 4.21 0.00
C SER A 33 -6.80 3.89 -1.21
N GLY A 34 -6.48 2.84 -1.96
CA GLY A 34 -7.29 2.39 -3.08
C GLY A 34 -7.31 3.35 -4.28
N LEU A 35 -8.09 2.99 -5.26
CA LEU A 35 -8.31 3.76 -6.48
C LEU A 35 -9.16 5.01 -6.21
N SER A 36 -8.81 6.15 -6.81
CA SER A 36 -9.61 7.40 -6.72
C SER A 36 -11.04 7.22 -7.23
N LYS A 37 -11.25 6.35 -8.21
CA LYS A 37 -12.56 6.01 -8.77
C LYS A 37 -13.48 5.26 -7.79
N ALA A 38 -12.93 4.60 -6.78
CA ALA A 38 -13.67 3.92 -5.71
C ALA A 38 -13.78 4.74 -4.41
N ARG A 39 -13.54 6.06 -4.47
CA ARG A 39 -13.53 6.98 -3.32
C ARG A 39 -14.79 6.92 -2.47
N ALA A 40 -15.95 6.85 -3.10
CA ALA A 40 -17.23 6.82 -2.38
C ALA A 40 -17.40 5.56 -1.53
N ASP A 41 -16.97 4.41 -2.06
CA ASP A 41 -17.03 3.13 -1.35
C ASP A 41 -16.04 3.08 -0.19
N LEU A 42 -14.82 3.61 -0.39
CA LEU A 42 -13.83 3.76 0.67
C LEU A 42 -14.37 4.66 1.80
N ALA A 43 -14.95 5.82 1.45
CA ALA A 43 -15.54 6.74 2.43
C ALA A 43 -16.61 6.05 3.27
N LYS A 44 -17.55 5.34 2.61
CA LYS A 44 -18.63 4.60 3.29
C LYS A 44 -18.08 3.50 4.19
N ALA A 45 -17.06 2.76 3.75
CA ALA A 45 -16.44 1.71 4.55
C ALA A 45 -15.75 2.27 5.81
N LEU A 46 -15.02 3.38 5.69
CA LEU A 46 -14.40 4.07 6.82
C LEU A 46 -15.46 4.55 7.83
N GLU A 47 -16.51 5.21 7.35
CA GLU A 47 -17.61 5.68 8.20
C GLU A 47 -18.34 4.53 8.92
N SER A 48 -18.59 3.41 8.21
CA SER A 48 -19.22 2.22 8.77
C SER A 48 -18.37 1.55 9.86
N ALA A 49 -17.05 1.64 9.76
CA ALA A 49 -16.11 1.17 10.77
C ALA A 49 -15.95 2.16 11.95
N GLY A 50 -16.61 3.32 11.92
CA GLY A 50 -16.48 4.36 12.95
C GLY A 50 -15.28 5.28 12.77
N CYS A 51 -14.58 5.20 11.62
CA CYS A 51 -13.52 6.11 11.27
C CYS A 51 -14.13 7.44 10.79
N GLN A 52 -13.87 8.50 11.53
CA GLN A 52 -14.43 9.84 11.32
C GLN A 52 -13.31 10.87 11.12
N PRO A 53 -13.60 12.05 10.55
CA PRO A 53 -12.65 13.16 10.51
C PRO A 53 -12.05 13.44 11.89
N GLY A 54 -10.71 13.50 11.95
CA GLY A 54 -9.93 13.74 13.18
C GLY A 54 -9.47 12.48 13.93
N ASN A 55 -10.04 11.27 13.65
CA ASN A 55 -9.60 10.03 14.28
C ASN A 55 -8.79 9.09 13.35
N LEU A 56 -8.71 9.36 12.05
CA LEU A 56 -7.72 8.75 11.15
C LEU A 56 -6.39 9.46 11.35
N LYS A 57 -5.42 8.78 11.95
CA LYS A 57 -4.14 9.39 12.35
C LYS A 57 -3.12 9.42 11.23
N LEU A 58 -2.98 8.29 10.55
CA LEU A 58 -1.93 8.08 9.56
C LEU A 58 -2.40 7.16 8.43
N ILE A 59 -2.03 7.52 7.22
CA ILE A 59 -2.13 6.71 6.02
C ILE A 59 -0.72 6.21 5.71
N LEU A 60 -0.51 4.91 5.77
CA LEU A 60 0.74 4.23 5.48
C LEU A 60 0.66 3.67 4.08
N LEU A 61 1.41 4.23 3.16
CA LEU A 61 1.43 3.79 1.77
C LEU A 61 2.53 2.76 1.56
N THR A 62 2.16 1.61 1.05
CA THR A 62 3.12 0.54 0.75
C THR A 62 4.03 0.92 -0.41
N HIS A 63 3.50 1.66 -1.38
CA HIS A 63 4.26 2.17 -2.54
C HIS A 63 3.50 3.25 -3.32
N GLY A 64 4.15 3.88 -4.30
CA GLY A 64 3.66 5.07 -5.02
C GLY A 64 2.85 4.78 -6.29
N VAL A 65 2.08 3.68 -6.38
CA VAL A 65 1.24 3.35 -7.54
C VAL A 65 -0.21 3.77 -7.31
N LEU A 66 -0.90 4.14 -8.39
CA LEU A 66 -2.21 4.83 -8.37
C LEU A 66 -3.33 4.08 -7.61
N ASP A 67 -3.33 2.76 -7.65
CA ASP A 67 -4.35 1.94 -6.98
C ASP A 67 -4.10 1.77 -5.46
N HIS A 68 -2.91 2.16 -4.98
CA HIS A 68 -2.57 2.24 -3.57
C HIS A 68 -2.65 3.67 -3.01
N THR A 69 -2.42 4.69 -3.86
CA THR A 69 -2.29 6.09 -3.43
C THR A 69 -3.47 6.98 -3.82
N GLY A 70 -4.43 6.46 -4.60
CA GLY A 70 -5.44 7.25 -5.31
C GLY A 70 -6.33 8.14 -4.45
N ASN A 71 -6.50 7.82 -3.17
CA ASN A 71 -7.31 8.64 -2.25
C ASN A 71 -6.50 9.30 -1.13
N ALA A 72 -5.16 9.15 -1.09
CA ALA A 72 -4.35 9.61 0.03
C ALA A 72 -4.48 11.15 0.25
N ALA A 73 -4.35 11.94 -0.81
CA ALA A 73 -4.49 13.40 -0.74
C ALA A 73 -5.89 13.83 -0.27
N TRP A 74 -6.93 13.19 -0.81
CA TRP A 74 -8.30 13.46 -0.42
C TRP A 74 -8.58 13.08 1.05
N LEU A 75 -8.09 11.92 1.50
CA LEU A 75 -8.21 11.48 2.89
C LEU A 75 -7.51 12.44 3.85
N ARG A 76 -6.31 12.92 3.51
CA ARG A 76 -5.61 13.95 4.28
C ARG A 76 -6.48 15.19 4.44
N GLN A 77 -7.07 15.67 3.35
CA GLN A 77 -7.91 16.85 3.39
C GLN A 77 -9.20 16.64 4.20
N LYS A 78 -9.87 15.48 4.00
CA LYS A 78 -11.17 15.21 4.62
C LYS A 78 -11.05 14.77 6.09
N PHE A 79 -10.04 13.94 6.41
CA PHE A 79 -9.91 13.31 7.74
C PHE A 79 -8.83 13.97 8.61
N GLY A 80 -7.97 14.81 8.06
CA GLY A 80 -6.84 15.41 8.78
C GLY A 80 -5.68 14.44 9.01
N ALA A 81 -5.67 13.29 8.33
CA ALA A 81 -4.65 12.26 8.47
C ALA A 81 -3.31 12.70 7.87
N LYS A 82 -2.19 12.29 8.48
CA LYS A 82 -0.87 12.38 7.85
C LYS A 82 -0.68 11.27 6.83
N ILE A 83 0.25 11.47 5.89
CA ILE A 83 0.63 10.47 4.88
C ILE A 83 2.09 10.12 5.06
N ALA A 84 2.38 8.81 5.13
CA ALA A 84 3.74 8.27 5.17
C ALA A 84 4.03 7.41 3.93
N LEU A 85 5.21 7.58 3.33
CA LEU A 85 5.65 6.87 2.13
C LEU A 85 7.18 6.73 2.16
N ASN A 86 7.74 5.72 1.52
CA ASN A 86 9.18 5.65 1.29
C ASN A 86 9.63 6.70 0.26
N ARG A 87 10.75 7.37 0.53
CA ARG A 87 11.29 8.46 -0.31
C ARG A 87 11.53 8.06 -1.77
N ASN A 88 11.84 6.79 -2.02
CA ASN A 88 12.15 6.31 -3.35
C ASN A 88 10.95 6.31 -4.32
N ASP A 89 9.71 6.45 -3.81
CA ASP A 89 8.50 6.62 -4.63
C ASP A 89 7.94 8.05 -4.61
N LEU A 90 8.69 9.03 -4.06
CA LEU A 90 8.27 10.42 -3.95
C LEU A 90 7.88 11.02 -5.30
N GLU A 91 8.71 10.82 -6.33
CA GLU A 91 8.48 11.37 -7.67
C GLU A 91 7.13 10.94 -8.25
N ASN A 92 6.71 9.69 -8.02
CA ASN A 92 5.42 9.19 -8.50
C ASN A 92 4.25 9.99 -7.90
N VAL A 93 4.26 10.25 -6.60
CA VAL A 93 3.15 10.90 -5.91
C VAL A 93 3.16 12.42 -6.07
N GLU A 94 4.31 13.05 -6.24
CA GLU A 94 4.41 14.50 -6.52
C GLU A 94 4.04 14.84 -7.96
N THR A 95 4.33 13.96 -8.91
CA THR A 95 3.96 14.16 -10.32
C THR A 95 2.55 13.65 -10.63
N GLY A 96 2.01 12.74 -9.80
CA GLY A 96 0.77 12.02 -10.08
C GLY A 96 0.91 11.00 -11.21
N ASP A 97 2.14 10.57 -11.50
CA ASP A 97 2.50 9.65 -12.58
C ASP A 97 3.24 8.43 -12.02
N MET A 98 2.56 7.30 -11.93
CA MET A 98 3.13 6.05 -11.43
C MET A 98 4.33 5.52 -12.25
N PHE A 99 4.59 6.10 -13.42
CA PHE A 99 5.71 5.74 -14.27
C PHE A 99 6.89 6.72 -14.15
N ALA A 100 6.80 7.76 -13.33
CA ALA A 100 7.80 8.82 -13.25
C ALA A 100 9.19 8.26 -12.93
N ASN A 101 9.32 7.46 -11.88
CA ASN A 101 10.60 6.92 -11.41
C ASN A 101 10.96 5.52 -11.97
N LYS A 102 10.15 4.94 -12.87
CA LYS A 102 10.43 3.62 -13.45
C LYS A 102 11.63 3.67 -14.41
N SER A 103 12.47 2.64 -14.35
CA SER A 103 13.67 2.51 -15.21
C SER A 103 13.39 1.93 -16.60
N THR A 104 12.12 1.81 -17.00
CA THR A 104 11.70 1.24 -18.29
C THR A 104 11.98 2.17 -19.46
N ASN A 105 12.08 1.59 -20.66
CA ASN A 105 12.29 2.30 -21.93
C ASN A 105 11.25 3.44 -22.10
N PRO A 106 11.67 4.66 -22.51
CA PRO A 106 10.77 5.82 -22.71
C PRO A 106 9.59 5.54 -23.63
N VAL A 107 9.77 4.74 -24.69
CA VAL A 107 8.68 4.36 -25.62
C VAL A 107 7.64 3.49 -24.89
N ALA A 108 8.09 2.51 -24.12
CA ALA A 108 7.20 1.66 -23.32
C ALA A 108 6.43 2.46 -22.27
N LYS A 109 7.08 3.44 -21.61
CA LYS A 109 6.39 4.38 -20.69
C LYS A 109 5.28 5.17 -21.40
N THR A 110 5.57 5.69 -22.59
CA THR A 110 4.58 6.48 -23.36
C THR A 110 3.38 5.62 -23.76
N ILE A 111 3.61 4.39 -24.22
CA ILE A 111 2.53 3.44 -24.54
C ILE A 111 1.71 3.11 -23.31
N ALA A 112 2.34 2.81 -22.20
CA ALA A 112 1.66 2.51 -20.94
C ALA A 112 0.81 3.70 -20.45
N ARG A 113 1.35 4.92 -20.47
CA ARG A 113 0.59 6.14 -20.13
C ARG A 113 -0.63 6.33 -21.03
N ALA A 114 -0.49 6.14 -22.33
CA ALA A 114 -1.59 6.23 -23.26
C ALA A 114 -2.68 5.19 -22.99
N MET A 115 -2.28 3.94 -22.68
CA MET A 115 -3.22 2.86 -22.33
C MET A 115 -3.97 3.17 -21.03
N PHE A 116 -3.28 3.63 -19.99
CA PHE A 116 -3.91 4.01 -18.72
C PHE A 116 -4.81 5.24 -18.87
N ALA A 117 -4.46 6.19 -19.75
CA ALA A 117 -5.32 7.32 -20.08
C ALA A 117 -6.62 6.89 -20.76
N LEU A 118 -6.58 5.94 -21.67
CA LEU A 118 -7.78 5.37 -22.31
C LEU A 118 -8.71 4.66 -21.31
N LEU A 119 -8.15 4.12 -20.22
CA LEU A 119 -8.89 3.48 -19.13
C LEU A 119 -9.36 4.47 -18.06
N ASP A 120 -9.11 5.76 -18.25
CA ASP A 120 -9.36 6.82 -17.24
C ASP A 120 -8.68 6.54 -15.88
N LEU A 121 -7.48 5.95 -15.95
CA LEU A 121 -6.63 5.57 -14.80
C LEU A 121 -5.28 6.29 -14.83
N SER A 122 -5.15 7.40 -15.59
CA SER A 122 -3.86 8.03 -15.83
C SER A 122 -3.36 8.91 -14.70
N THR A 123 -4.26 9.38 -13.84
CA THR A 123 -3.93 10.39 -12.82
C THR A 123 -4.59 10.12 -11.48
N PHE A 124 -3.93 10.56 -10.44
CA PHE A 124 -4.44 10.66 -9.07
C PHE A 124 -4.06 12.01 -8.47
N ASP A 125 -4.69 12.39 -7.35
CA ASP A 125 -4.41 13.66 -6.69
C ASP A 125 -2.97 13.71 -6.17
N ARG A 126 -2.19 14.70 -6.61
CA ARG A 126 -0.79 14.87 -6.22
C ARG A 126 -0.67 15.26 -4.75
N PHE A 127 0.40 14.78 -4.12
CA PHE A 127 0.72 15.17 -2.75
C PHE A 127 2.21 15.00 -2.45
N THR A 128 2.68 15.72 -1.43
CA THR A 128 3.95 15.45 -0.78
C THR A 128 3.65 14.73 0.53
N PRO A 129 4.29 13.59 0.84
CA PRO A 129 4.12 12.89 2.11
C PRO A 129 4.51 13.77 3.31
N ASP A 130 3.83 13.58 4.44
CA ASP A 130 4.15 14.27 5.70
C ASP A 130 5.33 13.60 6.43
N LEU A 131 5.52 12.29 6.18
CA LEU A 131 6.56 11.47 6.80
C LEU A 131 7.22 10.57 5.74
N PHE A 132 8.53 10.37 5.87
CA PHE A 132 9.26 9.38 5.09
C PHE A 132 9.56 8.14 5.93
N LEU A 133 9.33 6.97 5.33
CA LEU A 133 9.55 5.67 5.95
C LEU A 133 10.96 5.16 5.63
N GLU A 134 11.62 4.61 6.66
CA GLU A 134 12.94 4.01 6.55
C GLU A 134 12.88 2.51 6.88
N ASP A 135 13.87 1.74 6.41
CA ASP A 135 13.97 0.31 6.72
C ASP A 135 14.20 0.06 8.20
N GLY A 136 13.41 -0.84 8.78
CA GLY A 136 13.48 -1.18 10.20
C GLY A 136 12.89 -0.11 11.13
N GLN A 137 12.22 0.92 10.61
CA GLN A 137 11.63 1.97 11.42
C GLN A 137 10.51 1.42 12.30
N ASP A 138 10.65 1.63 13.63
CA ASP A 138 9.59 1.36 14.60
C ASP A 138 8.51 2.46 14.53
N LEU A 139 7.26 2.07 14.36
CA LEU A 139 6.11 2.95 14.29
C LEU A 139 5.40 3.15 15.64
N ALA A 140 5.92 2.59 16.73
CA ALA A 140 5.34 2.74 18.06
C ALA A 140 5.28 4.22 18.51
N SER A 141 6.25 5.05 18.12
CA SER A 141 6.22 6.50 18.35
C SER A 141 5.09 7.22 17.60
N LEU A 142 4.50 6.58 16.62
CA LEU A 142 3.31 7.02 15.88
C LEU A 142 2.03 6.32 16.37
N GLU A 143 2.08 5.63 17.52
CA GLU A 143 0.97 4.92 18.17
C GLU A 143 0.47 3.67 17.41
N LEU A 144 1.33 3.08 16.56
CA LEU A 144 1.10 1.81 15.87
C LEU A 144 2.22 0.81 16.18
N GLU A 145 1.91 -0.30 16.84
CA GLU A 145 2.87 -1.37 17.16
C GLU A 145 3.23 -2.18 15.89
N ALA A 146 4.00 -1.58 15.02
CA ALA A 146 4.46 -2.17 13.77
C ALA A 146 5.84 -1.64 13.38
N THR A 147 6.52 -2.39 12.51
CA THR A 147 7.81 -2.01 11.92
C THR A 147 7.65 -1.85 10.42
N ALA A 148 8.17 -0.77 9.85
CA ALA A 148 8.29 -0.60 8.41
C ALA A 148 9.50 -1.40 7.90
N ILE A 149 9.31 -2.21 6.85
CA ILE A 149 10.35 -3.04 6.25
C ILE A 149 10.46 -2.66 4.78
N TYR A 150 11.62 -2.14 4.37
CA TYR A 150 11.88 -1.78 3.00
C TYR A 150 12.10 -3.03 2.14
N LEU A 151 11.24 -3.28 1.15
CA LEU A 151 11.20 -4.49 0.32
C LEU A 151 11.02 -4.11 -1.16
N PRO A 152 12.03 -3.47 -1.78
CA PRO A 152 11.95 -2.98 -3.14
C PRO A 152 11.86 -4.10 -4.16
N GLY A 153 11.43 -3.73 -5.39
CA GLY A 153 11.36 -4.62 -6.54
C GLY A 153 10.07 -4.47 -7.34
N HIS A 154 8.91 -4.43 -6.69
CA HIS A 154 7.67 -4.03 -7.35
C HIS A 154 7.72 -2.54 -7.75
N SER A 155 8.06 -1.69 -6.80
CA SER A 155 8.53 -0.32 -7.01
C SER A 155 9.86 -0.09 -6.30
N LYS A 156 10.49 1.07 -6.56
CA LYS A 156 11.72 1.46 -5.85
C LYS A 156 11.49 1.74 -4.37
N GLY A 157 10.29 2.19 -4.00
CA GLY A 157 9.91 2.56 -2.64
C GLY A 157 9.08 1.52 -1.90
N SER A 158 8.88 0.33 -2.46
CA SER A 158 8.04 -0.70 -1.84
C SER A 158 8.44 -0.99 -0.40
N THR A 159 7.48 -0.87 0.50
CA THR A 159 7.63 -1.01 1.95
C THR A 159 6.48 -1.84 2.50
N ALA A 160 6.76 -2.77 3.37
CA ALA A 160 5.76 -3.55 4.10
C ALA A 160 5.68 -3.08 5.55
N PHE A 161 4.58 -3.40 6.22
CA PHE A 161 4.36 -3.09 7.63
C PHE A 161 4.09 -4.40 8.38
N LEU A 162 4.98 -4.74 9.32
CA LEU A 162 4.87 -5.94 10.14
C LEU A 162 4.47 -5.56 11.57
N THR A 163 3.33 -6.06 12.02
CA THR A 163 2.87 -5.86 13.39
C THR A 163 3.59 -6.76 14.38
N SER A 164 3.57 -6.41 15.67
CA SER A 164 4.09 -7.25 16.76
C SER A 164 3.34 -8.59 16.86
N ALA A 165 2.11 -8.69 16.33
CA ALA A 165 1.33 -9.94 16.29
C ALA A 165 1.76 -10.89 15.17
N GLY A 166 2.52 -10.42 14.17
CA GLY A 166 2.96 -11.18 13.00
C GLY A 166 2.09 -10.98 11.75
N ASP A 167 1.26 -9.94 11.72
CA ASP A 167 0.49 -9.54 10.55
C ASP A 167 1.35 -8.67 9.64
N LEU A 168 1.54 -9.09 8.37
CA LEU A 168 2.34 -8.40 7.37
C LEU A 168 1.45 -7.79 6.29
N PHE A 169 1.43 -6.48 6.19
CA PHE A 169 0.83 -5.74 5.08
C PHE A 169 1.92 -5.47 4.05
N CYS A 170 1.92 -6.23 2.96
CA CYS A 170 3.07 -6.29 2.06
C CYS A 170 2.87 -5.54 0.73
N GLY A 171 1.74 -4.85 0.54
CA GLY A 171 1.42 -4.25 -0.76
C GLY A 171 1.56 -5.28 -1.87
N ASP A 172 2.28 -4.93 -2.92
CA ASP A 172 2.45 -5.72 -4.12
C ASP A 172 3.75 -6.53 -4.17
N LEU A 173 4.35 -6.81 -3.03
CA LEU A 173 5.43 -7.80 -2.94
C LEU A 173 4.90 -9.21 -3.18
N LEU A 174 3.76 -9.52 -2.54
CA LEU A 174 3.07 -10.80 -2.63
C LEU A 174 1.62 -10.57 -3.06
N GLU A 175 1.03 -11.60 -3.67
CA GLU A 175 -0.37 -11.60 -4.08
C GLU A 175 -1.06 -12.92 -3.73
N ASN A 176 -2.40 -12.91 -3.68
CA ASN A 176 -3.21 -14.12 -3.57
C ASN A 176 -4.50 -14.00 -4.42
N THR A 177 -4.32 -13.66 -5.69
CA THR A 177 -5.43 -13.54 -6.65
C THR A 177 -5.96 -14.89 -7.10
N LYS A 178 -5.10 -15.89 -7.20
CA LYS A 178 -5.44 -17.30 -7.49
C LYS A 178 -4.91 -18.24 -6.40
N LYS A 179 -3.69 -18.01 -5.99
CA LYS A 179 -2.98 -18.71 -4.92
C LYS A 179 -1.87 -17.81 -4.39
N PRO A 180 -1.39 -18.02 -3.14
CA PRO A 180 -0.24 -17.27 -2.61
C PRO A 180 0.97 -17.37 -3.55
N ALA A 181 1.52 -16.21 -3.93
CA ALA A 181 2.66 -16.12 -4.84
C ALA A 181 3.42 -14.79 -4.63
N ILE A 182 4.68 -14.76 -5.08
CA ILE A 182 5.40 -13.51 -5.31
C ILE A 182 4.73 -12.83 -6.51
N ASN A 183 4.48 -11.53 -6.43
CA ASN A 183 3.82 -10.79 -7.51
C ASN A 183 4.63 -10.89 -8.81
N SER A 184 3.94 -11.01 -9.93
CA SER A 184 4.57 -11.11 -11.25
C SER A 184 4.88 -9.74 -11.87
N LEU A 185 4.25 -8.67 -11.37
CA LEU A 185 4.47 -7.31 -11.84
C LEU A 185 5.57 -6.64 -10.99
N ALA A 186 6.69 -6.30 -11.61
CA ALA A 186 7.82 -5.70 -10.90
C ALA A 186 8.63 -4.78 -11.81
N ASP A 187 9.19 -3.72 -11.22
CA ASP A 187 10.20 -2.88 -11.87
C ASP A 187 11.56 -3.59 -11.91
N ASP A 188 11.86 -4.40 -10.89
CA ASP A 188 13.04 -5.26 -10.78
C ASP A 188 12.65 -6.63 -10.21
N PRO A 189 12.44 -7.64 -11.07
CA PRO A 189 12.05 -8.99 -10.63
C PRO A 189 13.12 -9.71 -9.78
N ILE A 190 14.40 -9.39 -9.97
CA ILE A 190 15.48 -9.98 -9.18
C ILE A 190 15.41 -9.45 -7.76
N GLN A 191 15.28 -8.13 -7.62
CA GLN A 191 15.16 -7.48 -6.34
C GLN A 191 13.85 -7.87 -5.61
N LEU A 192 12.72 -7.98 -6.35
CA LEU A 192 11.46 -8.45 -5.80
C LEU A 192 11.60 -9.83 -5.17
N ASN A 193 12.24 -10.78 -5.86
CA ASN A 193 12.50 -12.10 -5.32
C ASN A 193 13.42 -12.07 -4.08
N ALA A 194 14.47 -11.27 -4.09
CA ALA A 194 15.35 -11.08 -2.94
C ALA A 194 14.59 -10.52 -1.73
N SER A 195 13.72 -9.53 -1.96
CA SER A 195 12.83 -8.94 -0.95
C SER A 195 11.87 -9.98 -0.37
N ALA A 196 11.26 -10.82 -1.20
CA ALA A 196 10.39 -11.89 -0.73
C ALA A 196 11.15 -12.92 0.11
N GLN A 197 12.38 -13.31 -0.30
CA GLN A 197 13.21 -14.23 0.50
C GLN A 197 13.62 -13.62 1.85
N ARG A 198 13.82 -12.28 1.91
CA ARG A 198 14.14 -11.58 3.16
C ARG A 198 13.05 -11.75 4.21
N LEU A 199 11.78 -11.96 3.82
CA LEU A 199 10.69 -12.20 4.77
C LEU A 199 10.87 -13.43 5.65
N LYS A 200 11.69 -14.40 5.25
CA LYS A 200 12.01 -15.58 6.07
C LYS A 200 12.74 -15.24 7.38
N ASN A 201 13.32 -14.03 7.46
CA ASN A 201 14.02 -13.56 8.65
C ASN A 201 13.09 -12.85 9.65
N TYR A 202 11.79 -12.75 9.35
CA TYR A 202 10.81 -12.05 10.16
C TYR A 202 9.74 -13.02 10.68
N PRO A 203 9.15 -12.77 11.85
CA PRO A 203 8.14 -13.63 12.46
C PRO A 203 6.74 -13.40 11.83
N VAL A 204 6.66 -13.47 10.49
CA VAL A 204 5.41 -13.30 9.76
C VAL A 204 4.53 -14.52 9.94
N LYS A 205 3.27 -14.31 10.34
CA LYS A 205 2.24 -15.35 10.47
C LYS A 205 1.20 -15.25 9.38
N VAL A 206 0.62 -14.05 9.21
CA VAL A 206 -0.44 -13.78 8.24
C VAL A 206 0.01 -12.68 7.30
N VAL A 207 -0.21 -12.88 6.01
CA VAL A 207 0.08 -11.91 4.94
C VAL A 207 -1.21 -11.27 4.48
N TYR A 208 -1.21 -9.95 4.42
CA TYR A 208 -2.26 -9.07 3.92
C TYR A 208 -1.74 -8.39 2.64
N PRO A 209 -1.99 -8.98 1.46
CA PRO A 209 -1.45 -8.48 0.19
C PRO A 209 -2.27 -7.32 -0.37
N GLY A 210 -1.69 -6.52 -1.25
CA GLY A 210 -2.42 -5.50 -2.02
C GLY A 210 -3.54 -6.10 -2.87
N HIS A 211 -3.32 -7.32 -3.40
CA HIS A 211 -4.28 -7.99 -4.27
C HIS A 211 -4.59 -9.42 -3.82
N GLY A 212 -5.89 -9.73 -3.73
CA GLY A 212 -6.41 -11.05 -3.34
C GLY A 212 -6.60 -11.21 -1.83
N ALA A 213 -6.94 -12.43 -1.39
CA ALA A 213 -7.25 -12.71 0.00
C ALA A 213 -6.00 -12.82 0.88
N GLN A 214 -6.12 -12.47 2.16
CA GLN A 214 -5.08 -12.75 3.17
C GLN A 214 -4.77 -14.25 3.25
N PHE A 215 -3.54 -14.59 3.64
CA PHE A 215 -3.10 -15.98 3.75
C PHE A 215 -2.03 -16.19 4.83
N ALA A 216 -1.93 -17.42 5.33
CA ALA A 216 -0.86 -17.78 6.24
C ALA A 216 0.49 -17.87 5.50
N MET A 217 1.56 -17.30 6.07
CA MET A 217 2.89 -17.21 5.46
C MET A 217 3.46 -18.57 5.05
N GLU A 218 3.16 -19.62 5.80
CA GLU A 218 3.56 -21.01 5.51
C GLU A 218 3.10 -21.49 4.12
N LYS A 219 1.99 -20.97 3.59
CA LYS A 219 1.46 -21.32 2.26
C LYS A 219 2.31 -20.79 1.11
N LEU A 220 3.23 -19.88 1.37
CA LEU A 220 4.11 -19.30 0.34
C LEU A 220 5.43 -20.10 0.23
N PHE A 221 5.96 -20.55 1.34
CA PHE A 221 7.29 -21.17 1.43
C PHE A 221 7.25 -22.64 1.92
N GLY A 222 6.04 -23.19 2.12
CA GLY A 222 5.81 -24.57 2.54
C GLY A 222 5.92 -25.60 1.41
#